data_365ed470de5d6bf0d478336ebee5fa4f
#
_entry.id   365ed470de5d6bf0d478336ebee5fa4f
#
_cell.length_a   1.000
_cell.length_b   1.000
_cell.length_c   1.000
_cell.angle_alpha   90.00
_cell.angle_beta   90.00
_cell.angle_gamma   90.00
#
_symmetry.space_group_name_H-M   'P 1'
#
loop_
_entity.id
_entity.type
_entity.pdbx_description
1 polymer ?
#
loop_
_entity_poly.entity_id
_entity_poly.type
_entity_poly.pdbx_seq_one_letter_code
_entity_poly.pdbx_strand_id
1 'polypeptide(L)'
;VSDKSQGVEGVDKVVLAYSGGLDTSIILRWLEEVYGCEVVTFTADLGQGEELEPARAKAEAMGVSEIHVEDLREEFVRDYVFPMFRANAVYEGEYLLGTSIARPLIAKRLVEIAAETGADAISHGATGKGNDQVRFELGAYALNPDIRIIAPWREWDLGSRQSLLDYAEQHGIPVEMKRGTKSPYSMDANLLHISYEGGPLEDPWNEPATEMWRWTVSPELAPDEATYLDLTYEGGDIVAIDGRPMSPATVLAHLNRVGGANGVGRTDIVENRYVGMKSRGAYETPGGTIMLKAHRAIESITLDRGVAHLKDELMPRYAEIIYNGYWFSPEREMLQVA
;
A
#
# COMPACT_ATOMS: atom_id res chain seq x y z
N VAL A 1 38.64 -0.46 -20.84
CA VAL A 1 38.42 0.23 -19.57
C VAL A 1 37.90 1.61 -19.91
N SER A 2 36.59 1.78 -20.09
CA SER A 2 35.95 3.08 -20.25
C SER A 2 35.56 3.57 -18.86
N ASP A 3 36.07 4.74 -18.55
CA ASP A 3 35.75 5.52 -17.36
C ASP A 3 34.22 5.79 -17.32
N LYS A 4 33.48 5.06 -16.47
CA LYS A 4 32.04 5.22 -16.27
C LYS A 4 31.75 6.04 -15.01
N SER A 5 32.51 7.07 -14.75
CA SER A 5 32.28 7.98 -13.61
C SER A 5 31.69 9.34 -14.05
N GLN A 6 30.80 9.34 -15.05
CA GLN A 6 29.92 10.48 -15.28
C GLN A 6 28.52 10.05 -14.80
N GLY A 7 28.16 10.46 -13.56
CA GLY A 7 26.79 10.37 -13.07
C GLY A 7 25.80 10.98 -14.08
N VAL A 8 24.57 10.54 -14.08
CA VAL A 8 23.55 11.12 -14.95
C VAL A 8 23.38 12.59 -14.57
N GLU A 9 23.67 13.50 -15.50
CA GLU A 9 23.69 14.96 -15.24
C GLU A 9 22.40 15.42 -14.52
N GLY A 10 22.59 16.17 -13.42
CA GLY A 10 21.52 16.87 -12.72
C GLY A 10 20.76 16.04 -11.69
N VAL A 11 21.37 14.99 -11.11
CA VAL A 11 20.83 14.28 -9.94
C VAL A 11 21.95 14.06 -8.94
N ASP A 12 21.98 14.87 -7.89
CA ASP A 12 22.97 14.79 -6.82
C ASP A 12 22.41 14.06 -5.58
N LYS A 13 21.08 14.12 -5.38
CA LYS A 13 20.39 13.48 -4.24
C LYS A 13 19.03 12.91 -4.64
N VAL A 14 18.72 11.70 -4.14
CA VAL A 14 17.47 10.97 -4.43
C VAL A 14 16.83 10.48 -3.14
N VAL A 15 15.50 10.64 -2.98
CA VAL A 15 14.73 9.99 -1.92
C VAL A 15 14.14 8.69 -2.43
N LEU A 16 14.50 7.57 -1.82
CA LEU A 16 14.06 6.23 -2.19
C LEU A 16 12.97 5.72 -1.24
N ALA A 17 11.81 5.31 -1.79
CA ALA A 17 10.85 4.48 -1.06
C ALA A 17 11.49 3.12 -0.75
N TYR A 18 11.84 2.91 0.52
CA TYR A 18 12.68 1.80 0.96
C TYR A 18 11.93 0.86 1.89
N SER A 19 11.80 -0.41 1.48
CA SER A 19 11.14 -1.45 2.29
C SER A 19 12.13 -2.36 3.04
N GLY A 20 13.45 -2.21 2.81
CA GLY A 20 14.45 -3.15 3.32
C GLY A 20 14.49 -4.50 2.58
N GLY A 21 13.57 -4.73 1.64
CA GLY A 21 13.56 -5.92 0.80
C GLY A 21 14.74 -6.02 -0.17
N LEU A 22 14.85 -7.15 -0.87
CA LEU A 22 15.93 -7.39 -1.85
C LEU A 22 15.94 -6.29 -2.91
N ASP A 23 14.78 -6.03 -3.54
CA ASP A 23 14.68 -5.14 -4.69
C ASP A 23 15.07 -3.70 -4.31
N THR A 24 14.53 -3.16 -3.22
CA THR A 24 14.84 -1.78 -2.79
C THR A 24 16.28 -1.63 -2.30
N SER A 25 16.89 -2.68 -1.77
CA SER A 25 18.31 -2.66 -1.39
C SER A 25 19.24 -2.67 -2.61
N ILE A 26 18.86 -3.38 -3.67
CA ILE A 26 19.57 -3.33 -4.94
C ILE A 26 19.41 -1.95 -5.59
N ILE A 27 18.18 -1.39 -5.57
CA ILE A 27 17.90 -0.06 -6.09
C ILE A 27 18.77 0.99 -5.40
N LEU A 28 18.91 0.93 -4.08
CA LEU A 28 19.78 1.83 -3.31
C LEU A 28 21.20 1.82 -3.88
N ARG A 29 21.82 0.65 -3.97
CA ARG A 29 23.19 0.51 -4.48
C ARG A 29 23.31 0.92 -5.94
N TRP A 30 22.32 0.56 -6.76
CA TRP A 30 22.28 0.91 -8.17
C TRP A 30 22.19 2.44 -8.40
N LEU A 31 21.40 3.14 -7.58
CA LEU A 31 21.34 4.61 -7.63
C LEU A 31 22.71 5.25 -7.31
N GLU A 32 23.38 4.78 -6.27
CA GLU A 32 24.70 5.27 -5.90
C GLU A 32 25.74 5.02 -7.02
N GLU A 33 25.68 3.88 -7.69
CA GLU A 33 26.69 3.50 -8.70
C GLU A 33 26.41 4.11 -10.08
N VAL A 34 25.14 4.15 -10.51
CA VAL A 34 24.78 4.60 -11.87
C VAL A 34 24.58 6.10 -11.92
N TYR A 35 23.94 6.67 -10.90
CA TYR A 35 23.71 8.11 -10.83
C TYR A 35 24.82 8.85 -10.09
N GLY A 36 25.61 8.15 -9.26
CA GLY A 36 26.63 8.77 -8.44
C GLY A 36 26.05 9.72 -7.37
N CYS A 37 24.80 9.51 -7.00
CA CYS A 37 24.04 10.40 -6.13
C CYS A 37 24.02 9.94 -4.67
N GLU A 38 23.73 10.85 -3.76
CA GLU A 38 23.37 10.54 -2.38
C GLU A 38 21.95 9.96 -2.34
N VAL A 39 21.74 8.88 -1.56
CA VAL A 39 20.43 8.27 -1.39
C VAL A 39 19.93 8.50 0.03
N VAL A 40 18.77 9.16 0.13
CA VAL A 40 17.97 9.27 1.34
C VAL A 40 16.94 8.14 1.32
N THR A 41 16.80 7.38 2.38
CA THR A 41 15.78 6.31 2.44
C THR A 41 14.58 6.74 3.25
N PHE A 42 13.39 6.39 2.75
CA PHE A 42 12.12 6.61 3.43
C PHE A 42 11.33 5.32 3.56
N THR A 43 10.97 4.98 4.78
CA THR A 43 10.10 3.83 5.12
C THR A 43 8.87 4.35 5.88
N ALA A 44 7.69 4.11 5.34
CA ALA A 44 6.42 4.45 5.99
C ALA A 44 5.94 3.31 6.88
N ASP A 45 5.59 3.61 8.13
CA ASP A 45 4.76 2.73 8.96
C ASP A 45 3.29 2.99 8.66
N LEU A 46 2.67 2.07 7.93
CA LEU A 46 1.23 2.04 7.69
C LEU A 46 0.54 0.89 8.45
N GLY A 47 1.24 0.28 9.42
CA GLY A 47 0.75 -0.87 10.17
C GLY A 47 1.03 -2.22 9.54
N GLN A 48 2.08 -2.32 8.71
CA GLN A 48 2.53 -3.58 8.10
C GLN A 48 3.21 -4.54 9.09
N GLY A 49 3.55 -4.10 10.31
CA GLY A 49 4.12 -4.91 11.36
C GLY A 49 5.64 -4.78 11.53
N GLU A 50 6.37 -5.90 11.68
CA GLU A 50 7.74 -5.97 12.21
C GLU A 50 8.87 -5.55 11.23
N GLU A 51 8.56 -4.98 10.07
CA GLU A 51 9.57 -4.77 9.00
C GLU A 51 10.36 -3.46 9.12
N LEU A 52 10.03 -2.57 10.05
CA LEU A 52 10.58 -1.20 10.14
C LEU A 52 12.01 -1.16 10.67
N GLU A 53 12.26 -1.75 11.83
CA GLU A 53 13.60 -1.77 12.42
C GLU A 53 14.62 -2.57 11.57
N PRO A 54 14.27 -3.74 11.01
CA PRO A 54 15.15 -4.42 10.05
C PRO A 54 15.46 -3.57 8.82
N ALA A 55 14.50 -2.80 8.29
CA ALA A 55 14.72 -1.92 7.15
C ALA A 55 15.71 -0.79 7.50
N ARG A 56 15.53 -0.13 8.66
CA ARG A 56 16.45 0.89 9.17
C ARG A 56 17.86 0.34 9.31
N ALA A 57 18.01 -0.75 10.06
CA ALA A 57 19.32 -1.36 10.33
C ALA A 57 20.04 -1.76 9.03
N LYS A 58 19.30 -2.22 8.03
CA LYS A 58 19.86 -2.58 6.73
C LYS A 58 20.30 -1.35 5.94
N ALA A 59 19.55 -0.25 5.93
CA ALA A 59 19.95 1.00 5.31
C ALA A 59 21.23 1.55 5.97
N GLU A 60 21.32 1.53 7.29
CA GLU A 60 22.52 1.92 8.06
C GLU A 60 23.73 1.04 7.68
N ALA A 61 23.56 -0.28 7.62
CA ALA A 61 24.59 -1.22 7.22
C ALA A 61 25.07 -1.03 5.77
N MET A 62 24.22 -0.49 4.90
CA MET A 62 24.55 -0.12 3.52
C MET A 62 25.20 1.26 3.39
N GLY A 63 25.36 2.01 4.49
CA GLY A 63 26.05 3.29 4.54
C GLY A 63 25.18 4.50 4.28
N VAL A 64 23.85 4.36 4.31
CA VAL A 64 22.92 5.50 4.18
C VAL A 64 23.05 6.41 5.38
N SER A 65 23.28 7.72 5.13
CA SER A 65 23.48 8.74 6.15
C SER A 65 22.17 9.37 6.63
N GLU A 66 21.16 9.42 5.78
CA GLU A 66 19.87 10.06 6.04
C GLU A 66 18.71 9.06 5.85
N ILE A 67 18.09 8.65 6.97
CA ILE A 67 17.10 7.58 7.02
C ILE A 67 15.84 8.08 7.72
N HIS A 68 14.74 8.15 6.99
CA HIS A 68 13.42 8.49 7.50
C HIS A 68 12.60 7.22 7.70
N VAL A 69 12.14 6.99 8.93
CA VAL A 69 11.15 5.96 9.27
C VAL A 69 10.04 6.65 10.03
N GLU A 70 8.86 6.76 9.43
CA GLU A 70 7.78 7.60 9.95
C GLU A 70 6.52 6.80 10.22
N ASP A 71 5.91 7.02 11.38
CA ASP A 71 4.60 6.48 11.73
C ASP A 71 3.50 7.32 11.08
N LEU A 72 2.93 6.80 10.02
CA LEU A 72 1.86 7.43 9.25
C LEU A 72 0.49 6.75 9.45
N ARG A 73 0.35 5.87 10.44
CA ARG A 73 -0.87 5.08 10.66
C ARG A 73 -2.10 5.94 10.90
N GLU A 74 -1.97 6.98 11.74
CA GLU A 74 -3.09 7.87 12.03
C GLU A 74 -3.48 8.71 10.81
N GLU A 75 -2.52 9.28 10.08
CA GLU A 75 -2.78 10.03 8.85
C GLU A 75 -3.40 9.11 7.79
N PHE A 76 -2.88 7.90 7.63
CA PHE A 76 -3.40 6.92 6.68
C PHE A 76 -4.88 6.62 6.91
N VAL A 77 -5.27 6.35 8.16
CA VAL A 77 -6.68 6.00 8.42
C VAL A 77 -7.58 7.24 8.39
N ARG A 78 -7.17 8.34 9.02
CA ARG A 78 -7.98 9.56 9.11
C ARG A 78 -8.21 10.23 7.76
N ASP A 79 -7.13 10.39 6.96
CA ASP A 79 -7.15 11.26 5.78
C ASP A 79 -7.30 10.50 4.45
N TYR A 80 -7.14 9.17 4.47
CA TYR A 80 -7.24 8.32 3.27
C TYR A 80 -8.31 7.24 3.42
N VAL A 81 -8.24 6.40 4.44
CA VAL A 81 -9.17 5.28 4.62
C VAL A 81 -10.58 5.76 4.95
N PHE A 82 -10.75 6.64 5.93
CA PHE A 82 -12.07 7.13 6.32
C PHE A 82 -12.78 7.88 5.19
N PRO A 83 -12.14 8.83 4.47
CA PRO A 83 -12.77 9.45 3.30
C PRO A 83 -13.22 8.45 2.23
N MET A 84 -12.43 7.41 1.98
CA MET A 84 -12.77 6.34 1.06
C MET A 84 -14.02 5.57 1.53
N PHE A 85 -14.12 5.25 2.82
CA PHE A 85 -15.30 4.58 3.39
C PHE A 85 -16.53 5.49 3.44
N ARG A 86 -16.37 6.80 3.68
CA ARG A 86 -17.49 7.75 3.53
C ARG A 86 -18.08 7.73 2.12
N ALA A 87 -17.26 7.50 1.10
CA ALA A 87 -17.73 7.32 -0.28
C ALA A 87 -18.25 5.90 -0.58
N ASN A 88 -18.19 4.96 0.36
CA ASN A 88 -18.47 3.53 0.15
C ASN A 88 -17.66 2.91 -1.00
N ALA A 89 -16.42 3.36 -1.21
CA ALA A 89 -15.61 2.95 -2.34
C ALA A 89 -15.25 1.45 -2.28
N VAL A 90 -15.71 0.71 -3.26
CA VAL A 90 -15.40 -0.70 -3.47
C VAL A 90 -15.10 -0.93 -4.94
N TYR A 91 -13.90 -1.37 -5.27
CA TYR A 91 -13.52 -1.64 -6.65
C TYR A 91 -14.05 -3.00 -7.11
N GLU A 92 -14.70 -3.02 -8.26
CA GLU A 92 -15.31 -4.22 -8.87
C GLU A 92 -16.24 -5.01 -7.90
N GLY A 93 -16.86 -4.30 -6.95
CA GLY A 93 -17.84 -4.86 -6.03
C GLY A 93 -17.27 -5.55 -4.79
N GLU A 94 -15.97 -5.79 -4.69
CA GLU A 94 -15.38 -6.58 -3.61
C GLU A 94 -14.07 -6.03 -3.04
N TYR A 95 -13.21 -5.42 -3.85
CA TYR A 95 -11.89 -4.99 -3.41
C TYR A 95 -11.93 -3.65 -2.66
N LEU A 96 -11.48 -3.64 -1.40
CA LEU A 96 -11.47 -2.48 -0.51
C LEU A 96 -10.22 -1.60 -0.65
N LEU A 97 -9.50 -1.69 -1.76
CA LEU A 97 -8.50 -0.72 -2.21
C LEU A 97 -7.26 -0.53 -1.29
N GLY A 98 -6.94 -1.46 -0.39
CA GLY A 98 -5.91 -1.26 0.63
C GLY A 98 -4.52 -0.90 0.09
N THR A 99 -4.04 -1.55 -0.98
CA THR A 99 -2.78 -1.16 -1.62
C THR A 99 -2.94 0.17 -2.36
N SER A 100 -4.06 0.35 -3.08
CA SER A 100 -4.30 1.54 -3.91
C SER A 100 -4.33 2.82 -3.09
N ILE A 101 -4.95 2.79 -1.90
CA ILE A 101 -5.11 3.96 -1.03
C ILE A 101 -3.84 4.28 -0.22
N ALA A 102 -2.93 3.32 -0.06
CA ALA A 102 -1.66 3.53 0.65
C ALA A 102 -0.64 4.31 -0.19
N ARG A 103 -0.59 4.07 -1.50
CA ARG A 103 0.43 4.65 -2.39
C ARG A 103 0.39 6.19 -2.49
N PRO A 104 -0.77 6.87 -2.53
CA PRO A 104 -0.82 8.32 -2.51
C PRO A 104 -0.16 8.96 -1.27
N LEU A 105 -0.36 8.38 -0.08
CA LEU A 105 0.27 8.89 1.15
C LEU A 105 1.78 8.71 1.10
N ILE A 106 2.28 7.55 0.66
CA ILE A 106 3.72 7.31 0.51
C ILE A 106 4.31 8.28 -0.51
N ALA A 107 3.65 8.49 -1.67
CA ALA A 107 4.10 9.43 -2.69
C ALA A 107 4.15 10.87 -2.17
N LYS A 108 3.15 11.29 -1.37
CA LYS A 108 3.12 12.60 -0.71
C LYS A 108 4.37 12.78 0.16
N ARG A 109 4.66 11.84 1.06
CA ARG A 109 5.82 11.97 1.96
C ARG A 109 7.15 11.92 1.20
N LEU A 110 7.27 11.11 0.14
CA LEU A 110 8.47 11.13 -0.72
C LEU A 110 8.73 12.52 -1.31
N VAL A 111 7.70 13.19 -1.82
CA VAL A 111 7.82 14.55 -2.39
C VAL A 111 8.15 15.58 -1.30
N GLU A 112 7.53 15.47 -0.12
CA GLU A 112 7.81 16.36 1.02
C GLU A 112 9.24 16.19 1.51
N ILE A 113 9.71 14.95 1.72
CA ILE A 113 11.10 14.67 2.13
C ILE A 113 12.07 15.15 1.06
N ALA A 114 11.77 15.00 -0.23
CA ALA A 114 12.62 15.53 -1.29
C ALA A 114 12.76 17.06 -1.19
N ALA A 115 11.67 17.77 -0.90
CA ALA A 115 11.71 19.22 -0.67
C ALA A 115 12.49 19.59 0.61
N GLU A 116 12.30 18.84 1.71
CA GLU A 116 12.98 19.05 3.00
C GLU A 116 14.49 18.83 2.91
N THR A 117 14.92 17.82 2.16
CA THR A 117 16.33 17.42 2.02
C THR A 117 17.05 18.06 0.84
N GLY A 118 16.31 18.78 -0.01
CA GLY A 118 16.82 19.34 -1.25
C GLY A 118 17.18 18.29 -2.30
N ALA A 119 16.47 17.15 -2.30
CA ALA A 119 16.71 16.10 -3.28
C ALA A 119 16.13 16.45 -4.65
N ASP A 120 16.85 16.06 -5.71
CA ASP A 120 16.52 16.35 -7.12
C ASP A 120 15.47 15.39 -7.69
N ALA A 121 15.36 14.22 -7.07
CA ALA A 121 14.49 13.14 -7.55
C ALA A 121 13.94 12.27 -6.42
N ILE A 122 12.89 11.54 -6.75
CA ILE A 122 12.39 10.42 -5.95
C ILE A 122 12.55 9.11 -6.71
N SER A 123 12.62 7.99 -5.99
CA SER A 123 12.70 6.66 -6.58
C SER A 123 11.80 5.66 -5.83
N HIS A 124 11.32 4.65 -6.55
CA HIS A 124 10.50 3.58 -6.00
C HIS A 124 10.82 2.23 -6.63
N GLY A 125 10.51 1.15 -5.89
CA GLY A 125 10.72 -0.23 -6.32
C GLY A 125 9.55 -0.88 -7.07
N ALA A 126 8.54 -0.12 -7.49
CA ALA A 126 7.41 -0.67 -8.22
C ALA A 126 7.83 -1.13 -9.62
N THR A 127 7.39 -2.35 -9.99
CA THR A 127 7.70 -2.93 -11.30
C THR A 127 6.96 -2.21 -12.43
N GLY A 128 7.55 -2.17 -13.62
CA GLY A 128 6.97 -1.47 -14.79
C GLY A 128 5.68 -2.08 -15.38
N LYS A 129 5.13 -3.14 -14.78
CA LYS A 129 3.92 -3.85 -15.25
C LYS A 129 2.73 -3.75 -14.28
N GLY A 130 2.96 -3.22 -13.07
CA GLY A 130 1.95 -3.12 -12.03
C GLY A 130 1.26 -1.76 -11.96
N ASN A 131 0.16 -1.68 -11.20
CA ASN A 131 -0.53 -0.43 -10.93
C ASN A 131 0.26 0.51 -10.03
N ASP A 132 1.15 -0.03 -9.19
CA ASP A 132 1.81 0.75 -8.14
C ASP A 132 2.74 1.81 -8.68
N GLN A 133 3.46 1.53 -9.80
CA GLN A 133 4.25 2.59 -10.43
C GLN A 133 3.37 3.76 -10.86
N VAL A 134 2.19 3.50 -11.46
CA VAL A 134 1.26 4.55 -11.90
C VAL A 134 0.79 5.36 -10.69
N ARG A 135 0.45 4.69 -9.59
CA ARG A 135 0.00 5.32 -8.34
C ARG A 135 1.06 6.23 -7.72
N PHE A 136 2.32 5.78 -7.66
CA PHE A 136 3.43 6.60 -7.19
C PHE A 136 3.67 7.82 -8.06
N GLU A 137 3.76 7.59 -9.38
CA GLU A 137 4.10 8.66 -10.32
C GLU A 137 2.99 9.70 -10.45
N LEU A 138 1.73 9.28 -10.59
CA LEU A 138 0.61 10.21 -10.64
C LEU A 138 0.44 10.99 -9.33
N GLY A 139 0.66 10.34 -8.18
CA GLY A 139 0.65 11.01 -6.89
C GLY A 139 1.74 12.06 -6.77
N ALA A 140 2.96 11.73 -7.17
CA ALA A 140 4.09 12.64 -7.13
C ALA A 140 3.91 13.82 -8.09
N TYR A 141 3.54 13.59 -9.34
CA TYR A 141 3.32 14.66 -10.34
C TYR A 141 2.15 15.58 -10.00
N ALA A 142 1.12 15.07 -9.33
CA ALA A 142 0.02 15.91 -8.86
C ALA A 142 0.47 16.92 -7.79
N LEU A 143 1.44 16.56 -6.97
CA LEU A 143 1.96 17.36 -5.86
C LEU A 143 3.15 18.24 -6.29
N ASN A 144 3.99 17.73 -7.16
CA ASN A 144 5.12 18.46 -7.74
C ASN A 144 5.33 18.01 -9.19
N PRO A 145 4.78 18.72 -10.18
CA PRO A 145 4.89 18.35 -11.60
C PRO A 145 6.32 18.31 -12.16
N ASP A 146 7.24 19.03 -11.50
CA ASP A 146 8.64 19.14 -11.93
C ASP A 146 9.55 18.09 -11.27
N ILE A 147 9.04 17.29 -10.32
CA ILE A 147 9.84 16.26 -9.64
C ILE A 147 10.31 15.19 -10.62
N ARG A 148 11.60 14.91 -10.61
CA ARG A 148 12.14 13.79 -11.37
C ARG A 148 11.83 12.48 -10.67
N ILE A 149 11.35 11.49 -11.43
CA ILE A 149 11.08 10.15 -10.90
C ILE A 149 12.02 9.15 -11.56
N ILE A 150 12.78 8.42 -10.75
CA ILE A 150 13.65 7.34 -11.19
C ILE A 150 12.98 6.02 -10.87
N ALA A 151 12.65 5.27 -11.91
CA ALA A 151 11.99 3.97 -11.81
C ALA A 151 12.92 2.87 -12.34
N PRO A 152 13.81 2.30 -11.51
CA PRO A 152 14.89 1.41 -11.94
C PRO A 152 14.42 0.20 -12.75
N TRP A 153 13.24 -0.35 -12.44
CA TRP A 153 12.64 -1.46 -13.19
C TRP A 153 12.39 -1.17 -14.69
N ARG A 154 12.45 0.09 -15.11
CA ARG A 154 12.37 0.51 -16.52
C ARG A 154 13.73 0.83 -17.14
N GLU A 155 14.76 0.93 -16.32
CA GLU A 155 16.08 1.45 -16.72
C GLU A 155 17.16 0.38 -16.67
N TRP A 156 17.07 -0.60 -15.77
CA TRP A 156 18.06 -1.64 -15.58
C TRP A 156 17.77 -2.94 -16.33
N ASP A 157 18.81 -3.77 -16.53
CA ASP A 157 18.69 -5.09 -17.17
C ASP A 157 18.48 -6.24 -16.16
N LEU A 158 18.15 -5.94 -14.91
CA LEU A 158 17.98 -6.93 -13.83
C LEU A 158 16.56 -7.52 -13.82
N GLY A 159 16.15 -8.12 -14.94
CA GLY A 159 14.76 -8.57 -15.16
C GLY A 159 14.36 -9.87 -14.47
N SER A 160 15.25 -10.56 -13.74
CA SER A 160 14.96 -11.83 -13.09
C SER A 160 15.41 -11.82 -11.63
N ARG A 161 14.76 -12.67 -10.81
CA ARG A 161 15.18 -12.86 -9.43
C ARG A 161 16.64 -13.34 -9.31
N GLN A 162 17.10 -14.18 -10.24
CA GLN A 162 18.47 -14.67 -10.22
C GLN A 162 19.46 -13.53 -10.48
N SER A 163 19.18 -12.68 -11.49
CA SER A 163 20.02 -11.52 -11.77
C SER A 163 20.10 -10.53 -10.60
N LEU A 164 19.00 -10.37 -9.84
CA LEU A 164 18.99 -9.58 -8.63
C LEU A 164 19.87 -10.17 -7.52
N LEU A 165 19.83 -11.50 -7.33
CA LEU A 165 20.67 -12.19 -6.35
C LEU A 165 22.16 -12.13 -6.73
N ASP A 166 22.47 -12.33 -8.00
CA ASP A 166 23.83 -12.25 -8.53
C ASP A 166 24.40 -10.83 -8.35
N TYR A 167 23.59 -9.80 -8.62
CA TYR A 167 23.96 -8.40 -8.37
C TYR A 167 24.19 -8.14 -6.88
N ALA A 168 23.30 -8.62 -6.02
CA ALA A 168 23.44 -8.46 -4.58
C ALA A 168 24.73 -9.12 -4.04
N GLU A 169 25.08 -10.31 -4.53
CA GLU A 169 26.34 -11.00 -4.18
C GLU A 169 27.56 -10.20 -4.64
N GLN A 170 27.57 -9.74 -5.89
CA GLN A 170 28.68 -8.97 -6.47
C GLN A 170 28.94 -7.65 -5.72
N HIS A 171 27.90 -7.00 -5.20
CA HIS A 171 27.98 -5.70 -4.52
C HIS A 171 27.95 -5.81 -3.00
N GLY A 172 28.01 -7.03 -2.44
CA GLY A 172 28.04 -7.27 -1.00
C GLY A 172 26.79 -6.81 -0.26
N ILE A 173 25.63 -6.79 -0.96
CA ILE A 173 24.34 -6.37 -0.37
C ILE A 173 23.87 -7.51 0.56
N PRO A 174 23.57 -7.22 1.84
CA PRO A 174 23.07 -8.23 2.76
C PRO A 174 21.74 -8.81 2.26
N VAL A 175 21.75 -10.07 1.84
CA VAL A 175 20.53 -10.80 1.50
C VAL A 175 20.17 -11.67 2.70
N GLU A 176 19.13 -11.31 3.42
CA GLU A 176 18.58 -12.21 4.42
C GLU A 176 18.00 -13.44 3.72
N MET A 177 18.76 -14.52 3.73
CA MET A 177 18.18 -15.83 3.50
C MET A 177 17.36 -16.19 4.74
N LYS A 178 16.08 -15.75 4.78
CA LYS A 178 15.16 -16.26 5.79
C LYS A 178 15.20 -17.80 5.70
N ARG A 179 15.81 -18.43 6.70
CA ARG A 179 15.76 -19.89 6.87
C ARG A 179 14.32 -20.26 7.23
N GLY A 180 13.52 -20.51 6.23
CA GLY A 180 12.13 -20.90 6.31
C GLY A 180 11.57 -20.97 4.90
N THR A 181 10.59 -21.82 4.67
CA THR A 181 9.88 -21.89 3.39
C THR A 181 9.34 -20.49 3.06
N LYS A 182 9.96 -19.86 2.05
CA LYS A 182 9.51 -18.53 1.59
C LYS A 182 8.07 -18.66 1.13
N SER A 183 7.22 -17.73 1.57
CA SER A 183 5.87 -17.62 1.03
C SER A 183 5.94 -17.65 -0.51
N PRO A 184 5.21 -18.52 -1.19
CA PRO A 184 5.19 -18.53 -2.65
C PRO A 184 4.46 -17.31 -3.22
N TYR A 185 3.80 -16.53 -2.35
CA TYR A 185 3.01 -15.36 -2.71
C TYR A 185 3.83 -14.08 -2.58
N SER A 186 3.60 -13.13 -3.47
CA SER A 186 3.91 -11.73 -3.23
C SER A 186 2.88 -11.15 -2.27
N MET A 187 3.33 -10.37 -1.29
CA MET A 187 2.47 -9.86 -0.22
C MET A 187 2.72 -8.38 -0.01
N ASP A 188 1.64 -7.63 0.22
CA ASP A 188 1.67 -6.25 0.70
C ASP A 188 0.72 -6.14 1.89
N ALA A 189 1.11 -5.38 2.92
CA ALA A 189 0.32 -5.23 4.14
C ALA A 189 0.31 -3.78 4.62
N ASN A 190 -0.83 -3.37 5.16
CA ASN A 190 -1.00 -2.13 5.92
C ASN A 190 -2.20 -2.29 6.86
N LEU A 191 -2.55 -1.25 7.64
CA LEU A 191 -3.68 -1.33 8.58
C LEU A 191 -5.02 -1.72 7.94
N LEU A 192 -5.24 -1.45 6.65
CA LEU A 192 -6.51 -1.78 6.02
C LEU A 192 -6.58 -3.22 5.56
N HIS A 193 -5.47 -3.80 5.06
CA HIS A 193 -5.49 -5.14 4.50
C HIS A 193 -4.14 -5.86 4.48
N ILE A 194 -4.19 -7.16 4.20
CA ILE A 194 -3.09 -7.92 3.60
C ILE A 194 -3.53 -8.36 2.21
N SER A 195 -2.68 -8.19 1.21
CA SER A 195 -2.85 -8.73 -0.15
C SER A 195 -1.89 -9.88 -0.41
N TYR A 196 -2.36 -10.84 -1.21
CA TYR A 196 -1.59 -11.99 -1.68
C TYR A 196 -1.77 -12.11 -3.19
N GLU A 197 -0.67 -12.17 -3.92
CA GLU A 197 -0.64 -12.28 -5.38
C GLU A 197 0.43 -13.28 -5.83
N GLY A 198 0.30 -13.76 -7.06
CA GLY A 198 1.32 -14.59 -7.72
C GLY A 198 1.40 -16.03 -7.23
N GLY A 199 2.41 -16.76 -7.71
CA GLY A 199 2.63 -18.16 -7.37
C GLY A 199 1.42 -19.06 -7.68
N PRO A 200 0.95 -19.86 -6.71
CA PRO A 200 -0.19 -20.75 -6.93
C PRO A 200 -1.51 -20.03 -7.30
N LEU A 201 -1.64 -18.73 -6.95
CA LEU A 201 -2.85 -17.95 -7.26
C LEU A 201 -2.95 -17.54 -8.74
N GLU A 202 -1.87 -17.68 -9.51
CA GLU A 202 -1.90 -17.40 -10.96
C GLU A 202 -2.78 -18.38 -11.73
N ASP A 203 -2.95 -19.60 -11.21
CA ASP A 203 -3.91 -20.56 -11.72
C ASP A 203 -5.26 -20.38 -10.99
N PRO A 204 -6.32 -19.92 -11.69
CA PRO A 204 -7.62 -19.67 -11.07
C PRO A 204 -8.32 -20.94 -10.54
N TRP A 205 -7.86 -22.14 -10.89
CA TRP A 205 -8.35 -23.40 -10.36
C TRP A 205 -7.78 -23.77 -8.99
N ASN A 206 -6.67 -23.12 -8.58
CA ASN A 206 -6.07 -23.36 -7.28
C ASN A 206 -6.84 -22.60 -6.20
N GLU A 207 -7.23 -23.32 -5.16
CA GLU A 207 -7.75 -22.71 -3.93
C GLU A 207 -6.62 -21.97 -3.18
N PRO A 208 -6.89 -20.78 -2.60
CA PRO A 208 -5.95 -20.15 -1.69
C PRO A 208 -5.59 -21.06 -0.51
N ALA A 209 -4.31 -21.29 -0.30
CA ALA A 209 -3.85 -22.21 0.75
C ALA A 209 -4.29 -21.72 2.15
N THR A 210 -4.72 -22.65 2.99
CA THR A 210 -5.23 -22.32 4.34
C THR A 210 -4.18 -21.58 5.18
N GLU A 211 -2.91 -21.96 5.08
CA GLU A 211 -1.79 -21.37 5.80
C GLU A 211 -1.37 -19.99 5.27
N MET A 212 -1.92 -19.54 4.16
CA MET A 212 -1.65 -18.22 3.60
C MET A 212 -2.23 -17.11 4.49
N TRP A 213 -3.41 -17.34 5.04
CA TRP A 213 -4.16 -16.37 5.82
C TRP A 213 -3.50 -16.09 7.19
N ARG A 214 -3.29 -14.80 7.50
CA ARG A 214 -2.57 -14.36 8.70
C ARG A 214 -3.43 -13.66 9.74
N TRP A 215 -4.45 -12.92 9.29
CA TRP A 215 -5.29 -12.12 10.17
C TRP A 215 -6.60 -12.79 10.53
N THR A 216 -7.08 -13.66 9.65
CA THR A 216 -8.41 -14.24 9.77
C THR A 216 -8.35 -15.73 10.03
N VAL A 217 -9.15 -16.20 10.96
CA VAL A 217 -9.48 -17.63 11.05
C VAL A 217 -10.41 -18.03 9.91
N SER A 218 -10.44 -19.30 9.55
CA SER A 218 -11.44 -19.78 8.58
C SER A 218 -12.84 -19.67 9.19
N PRO A 219 -13.90 -19.39 8.40
CA PRO A 219 -15.27 -19.31 8.90
C PRO A 219 -15.69 -20.55 9.68
N GLU A 220 -15.20 -21.74 9.30
CA GLU A 220 -15.51 -23.02 9.98
C GLU A 220 -14.85 -23.12 11.36
N LEU A 221 -13.81 -22.34 11.63
CA LEU A 221 -13.09 -22.28 12.91
C LEU A 221 -13.46 -21.05 13.73
N ALA A 222 -14.32 -20.18 13.21
CA ALA A 222 -14.81 -19.02 13.93
C ALA A 222 -15.69 -19.44 15.13
N PRO A 223 -15.81 -18.59 16.17
CA PRO A 223 -16.68 -18.85 17.30
C PRO A 223 -18.14 -19.06 16.87
N ASP A 224 -18.82 -20.03 17.48
CA ASP A 224 -20.26 -20.26 17.26
C ASP A 224 -21.13 -19.14 17.87
N GLU A 225 -20.62 -18.43 18.88
CA GLU A 225 -21.31 -17.32 19.51
C GLU A 225 -21.04 -16.01 18.78
N ALA A 226 -22.10 -15.20 18.55
CA ALA A 226 -21.98 -13.90 17.92
C ALA A 226 -21.21 -12.91 18.80
N THR A 227 -20.28 -12.17 18.19
CA THR A 227 -19.62 -11.01 18.82
C THR A 227 -20.34 -9.74 18.41
N TYR A 228 -20.82 -8.97 19.38
CA TYR A 228 -21.49 -7.67 19.15
C TYR A 228 -20.52 -6.54 19.37
N LEU A 229 -20.67 -5.46 18.57
CA LEU A 229 -19.91 -4.23 18.68
C LEU A 229 -20.88 -3.04 18.60
N ASP A 230 -20.76 -2.12 19.56
CA ASP A 230 -21.44 -0.82 19.50
C ASP A 230 -20.50 0.21 18.85
N LEU A 231 -20.87 0.70 17.65
CA LEU A 231 -20.07 1.67 16.91
C LEU A 231 -20.70 3.06 16.99
N THR A 232 -19.97 4.04 17.51
CA THR A 232 -20.41 5.44 17.53
C THR A 232 -19.82 6.18 16.34
N TYR A 233 -20.69 6.86 15.58
CA TYR A 233 -20.33 7.63 14.40
C TYR A 233 -20.47 9.13 14.64
N GLU A 234 -19.51 9.90 14.11
CA GLU A 234 -19.60 11.36 13.98
C GLU A 234 -19.12 11.77 12.58
N GLY A 235 -19.93 12.52 11.82
CA GLY A 235 -19.59 12.97 10.48
C GLY A 235 -19.29 11.86 9.47
N GLY A 236 -19.80 10.64 9.71
CA GLY A 236 -19.58 9.46 8.87
C GLY A 236 -18.38 8.60 9.28
N ASP A 237 -17.61 9.00 10.28
CA ASP A 237 -16.45 8.27 10.80
C ASP A 237 -16.76 7.59 12.13
N ILE A 238 -16.13 6.44 12.39
CA ILE A 238 -16.23 5.76 13.68
C ILE A 238 -15.30 6.46 14.68
N VAL A 239 -15.87 6.98 15.78
CA VAL A 239 -15.12 7.71 16.82
C VAL A 239 -15.02 6.95 18.13
N ALA A 240 -15.87 5.93 18.36
CA ALA A 240 -15.82 5.08 19.53
C ALA A 240 -16.32 3.66 19.24
N ILE A 241 -15.81 2.69 19.99
CA ILE A 241 -16.26 1.29 19.98
C ILE A 241 -16.59 0.91 21.43
N ASP A 242 -17.78 0.31 21.65
CA ASP A 242 -18.29 -0.09 22.97
C ASP A 242 -18.22 1.05 24.02
N GLY A 243 -18.58 2.27 23.56
CA GLY A 243 -18.55 3.49 24.39
C GLY A 243 -17.15 4.03 24.72
N ARG A 244 -16.08 3.47 24.15
CA ARG A 244 -14.70 3.92 24.35
C ARG A 244 -14.22 4.73 23.14
N PRO A 245 -13.92 6.03 23.29
CA PRO A 245 -13.31 6.83 22.23
C PRO A 245 -11.96 6.23 21.80
N MET A 246 -11.73 6.20 20.50
CA MET A 246 -10.50 5.67 19.89
C MET A 246 -10.05 6.55 18.74
N SER A 247 -8.72 6.60 18.52
CA SER A 247 -8.17 7.24 17.32
C SER A 247 -8.48 6.42 16.06
N PRO A 248 -8.46 7.03 14.86
CA PRO A 248 -8.73 6.35 13.59
C PRO A 248 -7.93 5.06 13.41
N ALA A 249 -6.62 5.09 13.60
CA ALA A 249 -5.77 3.90 13.47
C ALA A 249 -6.13 2.83 14.51
N THR A 250 -6.44 3.23 15.75
CA THR A 250 -6.85 2.31 16.81
C THR A 250 -8.20 1.67 16.53
N VAL A 251 -9.16 2.41 15.97
CA VAL A 251 -10.46 1.88 15.51
C VAL A 251 -10.23 0.75 14.50
N LEU A 252 -9.46 1.01 13.44
CA LEU A 252 -9.24 0.03 12.38
C LEU A 252 -8.48 -1.21 12.89
N ALA A 253 -7.44 -1.02 13.71
CA ALA A 253 -6.69 -2.11 14.32
C ALA A 253 -7.59 -2.98 15.24
N HIS A 254 -8.48 -2.35 16.02
CA HIS A 254 -9.44 -3.08 16.86
C HIS A 254 -10.42 -3.90 16.02
N LEU A 255 -10.98 -3.30 14.97
CA LEU A 255 -11.92 -3.98 14.06
C LEU A 255 -11.24 -5.12 13.30
N ASN A 256 -9.98 -4.97 12.90
CA ASN A 256 -9.20 -6.05 12.29
C ASN A 256 -9.09 -7.25 13.23
N ARG A 257 -8.73 -7.01 14.49
CA ARG A 257 -8.58 -8.07 15.49
C ARG A 257 -9.90 -8.81 15.73
N VAL A 258 -10.99 -8.07 15.91
CA VAL A 258 -12.31 -8.67 16.19
C VAL A 258 -12.82 -9.39 14.94
N GLY A 259 -12.80 -8.75 13.78
CA GLY A 259 -13.26 -9.35 12.53
C GLY A 259 -12.46 -10.59 12.14
N GLY A 260 -11.13 -10.52 12.27
CA GLY A 260 -10.24 -11.64 11.98
C GLY A 260 -10.51 -12.86 12.87
N ALA A 261 -10.71 -12.64 14.18
CA ALA A 261 -11.05 -13.69 15.14
C ALA A 261 -12.43 -14.33 14.86
N ASN A 262 -13.32 -13.64 14.16
CA ASN A 262 -14.65 -14.10 13.79
C ASN A 262 -14.76 -14.55 12.32
N GLY A 263 -13.64 -14.78 11.62
CA GLY A 263 -13.62 -15.29 10.25
C GLY A 263 -14.15 -14.32 9.20
N VAL A 264 -14.12 -13.01 9.48
CA VAL A 264 -14.64 -11.96 8.59
C VAL A 264 -13.50 -11.37 7.75
N GLY A 265 -13.75 -11.12 6.45
CA GLY A 265 -12.94 -10.23 5.63
C GLY A 265 -11.99 -10.88 4.66
N ARG A 266 -12.18 -12.14 4.30
CA ARG A 266 -11.47 -12.77 3.17
C ARG A 266 -12.16 -12.46 1.85
N THR A 267 -11.37 -12.15 0.84
CA THR A 267 -11.83 -11.91 -0.54
C THR A 267 -10.84 -12.57 -1.50
N ASP A 268 -11.34 -13.21 -2.55
CA ASP A 268 -10.57 -13.81 -3.65
C ASP A 268 -11.22 -13.36 -4.97
N ILE A 269 -10.52 -12.51 -5.72
CA ILE A 269 -11.09 -11.80 -6.86
C ILE A 269 -10.10 -11.77 -8.03
N VAL A 270 -10.63 -11.83 -9.23
CA VAL A 270 -9.88 -11.49 -10.46
C VAL A 270 -10.26 -10.07 -10.88
N GLU A 271 -9.37 -9.15 -10.64
CA GLU A 271 -9.54 -7.71 -10.92
C GLU A 271 -8.93 -7.29 -12.26
N ASN A 272 -9.40 -6.16 -12.79
CA ASN A 272 -8.84 -5.55 -13.99
C ASN A 272 -7.84 -4.46 -13.60
N ARG A 273 -6.57 -4.65 -13.94
CA ARG A 273 -5.54 -3.61 -13.78
C ARG A 273 -5.77 -2.43 -14.71
N TYR A 274 -5.23 -1.27 -14.36
CA TYR A 274 -5.32 -0.03 -15.15
C TYR A 274 -4.97 -0.24 -16.64
N VAL A 275 -3.97 -1.05 -16.91
CA VAL A 275 -3.52 -1.40 -18.27
C VAL A 275 -4.39 -2.46 -18.96
N GLY A 276 -5.49 -2.89 -18.37
CA GLY A 276 -6.43 -3.87 -18.91
C GLY A 276 -6.06 -5.33 -18.70
N MET A 277 -4.98 -5.63 -17.95
CA MET A 277 -4.62 -7.01 -17.62
C MET A 277 -5.51 -7.54 -16.48
N LYS A 278 -5.87 -8.81 -16.55
CA LYS A 278 -6.48 -9.54 -15.44
C LYS A 278 -5.41 -9.89 -14.39
N SER A 279 -5.74 -9.75 -13.11
CA SER A 279 -4.88 -10.13 -12.00
C SER A 279 -5.71 -10.71 -10.87
N ARG A 280 -5.37 -11.91 -10.42
CA ARG A 280 -6.00 -12.47 -9.23
C ARG A 280 -5.28 -12.01 -7.99
N GLY A 281 -6.05 -11.52 -7.03
CA GLY A 281 -5.60 -11.17 -5.69
C GLY A 281 -6.49 -11.80 -4.64
N ALA A 282 -5.88 -12.29 -3.57
CA ALA A 282 -6.58 -12.67 -2.35
C ALA A 282 -6.27 -11.66 -1.26
N TYR A 283 -7.28 -11.29 -0.47
CA TYR A 283 -7.18 -10.20 0.49
C TYR A 283 -7.76 -10.58 1.84
N GLU A 284 -7.16 -10.06 2.90
CA GLU A 284 -7.72 -10.03 4.25
C GLU A 284 -8.00 -8.60 4.65
N THR A 285 -9.27 -8.24 4.79
CA THR A 285 -9.74 -6.89 5.13
C THR A 285 -10.81 -6.93 6.24
N PRO A 286 -10.54 -7.55 7.40
CA PRO A 286 -11.57 -7.78 8.40
C PRO A 286 -12.19 -6.49 8.95
N GLY A 287 -11.38 -5.52 9.35
CA GLY A 287 -11.85 -4.23 9.84
C GLY A 287 -12.55 -3.42 8.76
N GLY A 288 -11.98 -3.38 7.55
CA GLY A 288 -12.60 -2.70 6.41
C GLY A 288 -13.96 -3.27 6.05
N THR A 289 -14.13 -4.59 6.11
CA THR A 289 -15.42 -5.26 5.87
C THR A 289 -16.47 -4.85 6.90
N ILE A 290 -16.08 -4.80 8.19
CA ILE A 290 -16.98 -4.32 9.26
C ILE A 290 -17.34 -2.86 9.03
N MET A 291 -16.34 -1.99 8.76
CA MET A 291 -16.56 -0.57 8.51
C MET A 291 -17.53 -0.32 7.36
N LEU A 292 -17.32 -0.99 6.21
CA LEU A 292 -18.20 -0.84 5.05
C LEU A 292 -19.65 -1.25 5.38
N LYS A 293 -19.82 -2.41 6.00
CA LYS A 293 -21.16 -2.91 6.36
C LYS A 293 -21.87 -2.01 7.35
N ALA A 294 -21.16 -1.56 8.39
CA ALA A 294 -21.73 -0.68 9.41
C ALA A 294 -22.06 0.71 8.85
N HIS A 295 -21.17 1.30 8.03
CA HIS A 295 -21.41 2.59 7.39
C HIS A 295 -22.64 2.52 6.47
N ARG A 296 -22.75 1.52 5.63
CA ARG A 296 -23.95 1.30 4.78
C ARG A 296 -25.22 1.12 5.61
N ALA A 297 -25.15 0.48 6.76
CA ALA A 297 -26.29 0.33 7.66
C ALA A 297 -26.74 1.68 8.25
N ILE A 298 -25.80 2.53 8.68
CA ILE A 298 -26.12 3.89 9.15
C ILE A 298 -26.71 4.73 8.03
N GLU A 299 -26.15 4.69 6.84
CA GLU A 299 -26.68 5.43 5.69
C GLU A 299 -28.11 5.03 5.34
N SER A 300 -28.43 3.75 5.46
CA SER A 300 -29.78 3.26 5.14
C SER A 300 -30.92 3.90 5.97
N ILE A 301 -30.59 4.43 7.15
CA ILE A 301 -31.53 5.09 8.05
C ILE A 301 -31.36 6.62 8.14
N THR A 302 -30.27 7.17 7.58
CA THR A 302 -29.95 8.60 7.69
C THR A 302 -30.03 9.34 6.36
N LEU A 303 -29.76 8.66 5.23
CA LEU A 303 -29.80 9.30 3.92
C LEU A 303 -31.22 9.28 3.31
N ASP A 304 -31.56 10.38 2.63
CA ASP A 304 -32.70 10.41 1.72
C ASP A 304 -32.52 9.40 0.58
N ARG A 305 -33.63 8.82 0.11
CA ARG A 305 -33.59 7.81 -0.95
C ARG A 305 -32.87 8.30 -2.21
N GLY A 306 -33.14 9.53 -2.65
CA GLY A 306 -32.54 10.08 -3.88
C GLY A 306 -31.04 10.23 -3.72
N VAL A 307 -30.59 10.72 -2.57
CA VAL A 307 -29.17 10.88 -2.23
C VAL A 307 -28.48 9.53 -2.15
N ALA A 308 -29.10 8.53 -1.50
CA ALA A 308 -28.54 7.17 -1.40
C ALA A 308 -28.32 6.53 -2.78
N HIS A 309 -29.32 6.65 -3.67
CA HIS A 309 -29.21 6.11 -5.03
C HIS A 309 -28.15 6.83 -5.85
N LEU A 310 -28.07 8.16 -5.81
CA LEU A 310 -27.05 8.92 -6.51
C LEU A 310 -25.65 8.54 -6.01
N LYS A 311 -25.49 8.39 -4.71
CA LYS A 311 -24.21 7.95 -4.12
C LYS A 311 -23.78 6.58 -4.64
N ASP A 312 -24.71 5.63 -4.74
CA ASP A 312 -24.44 4.29 -5.29
C ASP A 312 -24.06 4.33 -6.78
N GLU A 313 -24.56 5.30 -7.56
CA GLU A 313 -24.14 5.52 -8.94
C GLU A 313 -22.72 6.12 -9.05
N LEU A 314 -22.33 6.98 -8.10
CA LEU A 314 -21.02 7.64 -8.09
C LEU A 314 -19.90 6.77 -7.51
N MET A 315 -20.22 5.88 -6.59
CA MET A 315 -19.24 5.05 -5.88
C MET A 315 -18.32 4.24 -6.80
N PRO A 316 -18.76 3.57 -7.88
CA PRO A 316 -17.88 2.82 -8.76
C PRO A 316 -16.82 3.73 -9.42
N ARG A 317 -17.22 4.94 -9.80
CA ARG A 317 -16.29 5.93 -10.38
C ARG A 317 -15.27 6.42 -9.35
N TYR A 318 -15.71 6.68 -8.12
CA TYR A 318 -14.80 7.05 -7.05
C TYR A 318 -13.77 5.93 -6.76
N ALA A 319 -14.22 4.68 -6.68
CA ALA A 319 -13.34 3.53 -6.48
C ALA A 319 -12.34 3.35 -7.63
N GLU A 320 -12.77 3.54 -8.88
CA GLU A 320 -11.91 3.47 -10.06
C GLU A 320 -10.81 4.56 -10.03
N ILE A 321 -11.14 5.78 -9.62
CA ILE A 321 -10.18 6.87 -9.47
C ILE A 321 -9.09 6.51 -8.47
N ILE A 322 -9.45 5.94 -7.31
CA ILE A 322 -8.48 5.49 -6.31
C ILE A 322 -7.63 4.34 -6.88
N TYR A 323 -8.27 3.35 -7.47
CA TYR A 323 -7.58 2.18 -8.04
C TYR A 323 -6.52 2.58 -9.07
N ASN A 324 -6.85 3.56 -9.90
CA ASN A 324 -5.99 4.06 -10.98
C ASN A 324 -4.93 5.08 -10.54
N GLY A 325 -4.89 5.47 -9.25
CA GLY A 325 -3.85 6.36 -8.71
C GLY A 325 -4.16 7.85 -8.79
N TYR A 326 -5.39 8.25 -9.04
CA TYR A 326 -5.82 9.65 -9.18
C TYR A 326 -6.33 10.27 -7.87
N TRP A 327 -5.75 9.88 -6.71
CA TRP A 327 -6.17 10.39 -5.40
C TRP A 327 -6.16 11.92 -5.31
N PHE A 328 -5.13 12.58 -5.87
CA PHE A 328 -4.98 14.03 -5.84
C PHE A 328 -5.63 14.75 -7.03
N SER A 329 -6.52 14.09 -7.77
CA SER A 329 -7.20 14.70 -8.91
C SER A 329 -8.36 15.59 -8.48
N PRO A 330 -8.67 16.69 -9.23
CA PRO A 330 -9.86 17.50 -9.01
C PRO A 330 -11.16 16.69 -9.10
N GLU A 331 -11.19 15.64 -9.91
CA GLU A 331 -12.36 14.75 -10.03
C GLU A 331 -12.64 14.03 -8.71
N ARG A 332 -11.58 13.48 -8.04
CA ARG A 332 -11.73 12.84 -6.73
C ARG A 332 -12.23 13.86 -5.68
N GLU A 333 -11.68 15.08 -5.69
CA GLU A 333 -12.10 16.11 -4.75
C GLU A 333 -13.57 16.47 -4.93
N MET A 334 -14.01 16.63 -6.17
CA MET A 334 -15.43 16.88 -6.48
C MET A 334 -16.34 15.76 -5.98
N LEU A 335 -15.97 14.49 -6.25
CA LEU A 335 -16.75 13.34 -5.80
C LEU A 335 -16.73 13.15 -4.28
N GLN A 336 -15.68 13.62 -3.59
CA GLN A 336 -15.61 13.56 -2.12
C GLN A 336 -16.59 14.52 -1.47
N VAL A 337 -16.86 15.67 -2.11
CA VAL A 337 -17.79 16.69 -1.60
C VAL A 337 -19.23 16.32 -1.91
N ALA A 338 -19.48 15.62 -3.02
CA ALA A 338 -20.80 15.16 -3.42
C ALA A 338 -21.33 14.02 -2.54
#